data_1582e27afb427dd63b527fa50d87aea1
#
_entry.id   1582e27afb427dd63b527fa50d87aea1
#
_cell.length_a   1.000
_cell.length_b   1.000
_cell.length_c   1.000
_cell.angle_alpha   90.00
_cell.angle_beta   90.00
_cell.angle_gamma   90.00
#
_symmetry.space_group_name_H-M   'P 1'
#
loop_
_entity.id
_entity.type
_entity.pdbx_description
1 polymer ?
#
loop_
_entity_poly.entity_id
_entity_poly.type
_entity_poly.pdbx_seq_one_letter_code
_entity_poly.pdbx_strand_id
1 'polypeptide(L)'
;MRIFASPSRYIQGENALFENAKTILELGDHPILLCDQLVYELVGEKFEKYLLRFGFEVLPVFFNGEASDNEINRVVSLGKEQGCNLIIGLGGGKTIDSAKAIADLLKSPVVIAPTIASTDAPVSALSVIYTDEGAFERYIFYSKTQNWSWWIAR
;
A
#
# COMPACT_ATOMS: atom_id res chain seq x y z
N MET A 1 -19.66 -18.41 -15.09
CA MET A 1 -18.25 -18.55 -14.67
C MET A 1 -18.04 -17.65 -13.45
N ARG A 2 -17.46 -18.15 -12.38
CA ARG A 2 -17.14 -17.36 -11.18
C ARG A 2 -15.62 -17.28 -11.10
N ILE A 3 -15.07 -16.05 -11.00
CA ILE A 3 -13.64 -15.80 -10.88
C ILE A 3 -13.40 -15.26 -9.47
N PHE A 4 -12.51 -15.91 -8.73
CA PHE A 4 -12.02 -15.44 -7.45
C PHE A 4 -10.54 -15.09 -7.61
N ALA A 5 -10.18 -13.86 -7.30
CA ALA A 5 -8.79 -13.39 -7.27
C ALA A 5 -8.46 -12.96 -5.84
N SER A 6 -7.39 -13.48 -5.32
CA SER A 6 -6.90 -13.17 -3.97
C SER A 6 -5.43 -12.75 -4.02
N PRO A 7 -4.91 -12.07 -2.99
CA PRO A 7 -3.49 -11.75 -2.90
C PRO A 7 -2.64 -13.04 -2.89
N SER A 8 -1.41 -12.94 -3.37
CA SER A 8 -0.49 -14.07 -3.44
C SER A 8 -0.06 -14.59 -2.06
N ARG A 9 -0.10 -13.73 -1.05
CA ARG A 9 0.28 -14.07 0.34
C ARG A 9 -0.59 -13.28 1.32
N TYR A 10 -1.12 -13.98 2.31
CA TYR A 10 -1.87 -13.40 3.42
C TYR A 10 -1.17 -13.77 4.73
N ILE A 11 -0.91 -12.77 5.58
CA ILE A 11 -0.28 -12.96 6.89
C ILE A 11 -1.11 -12.23 7.93
N GLN A 12 -1.50 -12.95 8.97
CA GLN A 12 -2.26 -12.41 10.09
C GLN A 12 -1.67 -12.92 11.40
N GLY A 13 -1.54 -12.04 12.38
CA GLY A 13 -1.08 -12.41 13.72
C GLY A 13 -0.75 -11.19 14.55
N GLU A 14 -0.60 -11.41 15.84
CA GLU A 14 -0.08 -10.40 16.75
C GLU A 14 1.33 -9.99 16.27
N ASN A 15 1.59 -8.69 16.21
CA ASN A 15 2.85 -8.12 15.71
C ASN A 15 3.25 -8.48 14.26
N ALA A 16 2.33 -9.02 13.45
CA ALA A 16 2.64 -9.44 12.08
C ALA A 16 3.38 -8.36 11.27
N LEU A 17 3.04 -7.08 11.45
CA LEU A 17 3.71 -5.96 10.79
C LEU A 17 5.21 -5.87 11.16
N PHE A 18 5.60 -6.24 12.37
CA PHE A 18 6.96 -6.09 12.91
C PHE A 18 7.76 -7.41 12.93
N GLU A 19 7.28 -8.46 12.31
CA GLU A 19 7.96 -9.77 12.31
C GLU A 19 8.30 -10.28 10.90
N ASN A 20 7.95 -9.51 9.86
CA ASN A 20 8.01 -10.01 8.49
C ASN A 20 8.90 -9.20 7.54
N ALA A 21 9.86 -8.42 8.06
CA ALA A 21 10.77 -7.63 7.22
C ALA A 21 11.47 -8.48 6.16
N LYS A 22 11.92 -9.68 6.50
CA LYS A 22 12.59 -10.59 5.54
C LYS A 22 11.70 -10.96 4.37
N THR A 23 10.42 -11.24 4.63
CA THR A 23 9.44 -11.55 3.59
C THR A 23 9.14 -10.35 2.70
N ILE A 24 9.07 -9.16 3.30
CA ILE A 24 8.90 -7.90 2.55
C ILE A 24 10.13 -7.63 1.68
N LEU A 25 11.33 -7.90 2.18
CA LEU A 25 12.59 -7.69 1.48
C LEU A 25 12.69 -8.54 0.19
N GLU A 26 12.06 -9.71 0.16
CA GLU A 26 11.96 -10.54 -1.05
C GLU A 26 11.22 -9.83 -2.20
N LEU A 27 10.35 -8.86 -1.90
CA LEU A 27 9.58 -8.11 -2.87
C LEU A 27 10.31 -6.87 -3.39
N GLY A 28 11.12 -6.25 -2.54
CA GLY A 28 11.88 -5.04 -2.85
C GLY A 28 12.49 -4.45 -1.59
N ASP A 29 13.49 -3.61 -1.76
CA ASP A 29 14.28 -3.02 -0.67
C ASP A 29 14.14 -1.50 -0.55
N HIS A 30 13.47 -0.86 -1.53
CA HIS A 30 13.25 0.58 -1.54
C HIS A 30 11.76 0.92 -1.63
N PRO A 31 11.00 0.75 -0.52
CA PRO A 31 9.58 1.00 -0.51
C PRO A 31 9.21 2.47 -0.41
N ILE A 32 8.11 2.85 -1.08
CA ILE A 32 7.27 3.96 -0.65
C ILE A 32 6.44 3.44 0.54
N LEU A 33 6.52 4.11 1.68
CA LEU A 33 5.60 3.90 2.80
C LEU A 33 4.51 4.98 2.73
N LEU A 34 3.35 4.59 2.16
CA LEU A 34 2.20 5.47 1.99
C LEU A 34 1.26 5.35 3.18
N CYS A 35 1.07 6.42 3.91
CA CYS A 35 0.11 6.54 5.01
C CYS A 35 -0.23 8.01 5.26
N ASP A 36 -1.37 8.27 5.92
CA ASP A 36 -1.65 9.62 6.38
C ASP A 36 -0.83 10.01 7.61
N GLN A 37 -0.84 11.30 7.96
CA GLN A 37 -0.06 11.84 9.05
C GLN A 37 -0.38 11.16 10.39
N LEU A 38 -1.67 10.93 10.69
CA LEU A 38 -2.09 10.33 11.94
C LEU A 38 -1.61 8.87 12.06
N VAL A 39 -1.77 8.09 11.00
CA VAL A 39 -1.30 6.70 10.96
C VAL A 39 0.23 6.64 11.08
N TYR A 40 0.95 7.58 10.46
CA TYR A 40 2.40 7.67 10.59
C TYR A 40 2.83 7.90 12.04
N GLU A 41 2.21 8.86 12.74
CA GLU A 41 2.50 9.15 14.14
C GLU A 41 2.16 7.98 15.08
N LEU A 42 1.08 7.24 14.80
CA LEU A 42 0.65 6.13 15.64
C LEU A 42 1.49 4.86 15.44
N VAL A 43 1.85 4.52 14.21
CA VAL A 43 2.50 3.24 13.89
C VAL A 43 3.54 3.34 12.77
N GLY A 44 3.37 4.26 11.84
CA GLY A 44 4.21 4.36 10.64
C GLY A 44 5.67 4.66 10.94
N GLU A 45 5.96 5.59 11.84
CA GLU A 45 7.33 5.94 12.25
C GLU A 45 8.06 4.73 12.88
N LYS A 46 7.36 3.99 13.74
CA LYS A 46 7.91 2.78 14.35
C LYS A 46 8.17 1.70 13.30
N PHE A 47 7.26 1.57 12.34
CA PHE A 47 7.41 0.61 11.25
C PHE A 47 8.55 0.99 10.30
N GLU A 48 8.68 2.26 9.93
CA GLU A 48 9.82 2.76 9.16
C GLU A 48 11.15 2.43 9.85
N LYS A 49 11.28 2.76 11.14
CA LYS A 49 12.49 2.45 11.94
C LYS A 49 12.78 0.94 11.98
N TYR A 50 11.74 0.12 12.05
CA TYR A 50 11.87 -1.33 11.98
C TYR A 50 12.44 -1.78 10.63
N LEU A 51 11.90 -1.28 9.51
CA LEU A 51 12.38 -1.60 8.17
C LEU A 51 13.83 -1.14 7.96
N LEU A 52 14.18 0.06 8.40
CA LEU A 52 15.55 0.59 8.29
C LEU A 52 16.60 -0.33 8.94
N ARG A 53 16.26 -0.98 10.05
CA ARG A 53 17.17 -1.95 10.71
C ARG A 53 17.44 -3.19 9.87
N PHE A 54 16.56 -3.53 8.93
CA PHE A 54 16.70 -4.66 8.03
C PHE A 54 17.30 -4.28 6.66
N GLY A 55 17.80 -3.06 6.51
CA GLY A 55 18.51 -2.62 5.31
C GLY A 55 17.62 -2.02 4.22
N PHE A 56 16.35 -1.70 4.52
CA PHE A 56 15.49 -0.99 3.57
C PHE A 56 15.89 0.49 3.45
N GLU A 57 15.75 1.05 2.25
CA GLU A 57 15.69 2.48 2.01
C GLU A 57 14.22 2.90 1.93
N VAL A 58 13.65 3.42 2.99
CA VAL A 58 12.23 3.77 3.06
C VAL A 58 12.01 5.22 2.63
N LEU A 59 11.09 5.44 1.70
CA LEU A 59 10.56 6.75 1.36
C LEU A 59 9.17 6.92 1.98
N PRO A 60 9.05 7.59 3.14
CA PRO A 60 7.74 7.90 3.70
C PRO A 60 7.06 8.97 2.85
N VAL A 61 5.80 8.72 2.49
CA VAL A 61 4.97 9.67 1.72
C VAL A 61 3.65 9.83 2.44
N PHE A 62 3.33 11.07 2.82
CA PHE A 62 2.06 11.37 3.46
C PHE A 62 0.94 11.44 2.44
N PHE A 63 -0.05 10.59 2.64
CA PHE A 63 -1.25 10.52 1.84
C PHE A 63 -2.17 11.73 2.14
N ASN A 64 -2.66 12.41 1.10
CA ASN A 64 -3.44 13.64 1.28
C ASN A 64 -4.91 13.43 1.68
N GLY A 65 -5.37 12.19 1.72
CA GLY A 65 -6.73 11.82 2.15
C GLY A 65 -7.67 11.37 1.04
N GLU A 66 -7.37 11.66 -0.23
CA GLU A 66 -8.20 11.24 -1.36
C GLU A 66 -7.46 10.33 -2.34
N ALA A 67 -8.13 9.24 -2.75
CA ALA A 67 -7.63 8.34 -3.79
C ALA A 67 -7.95 8.92 -5.17
N SER A 68 -7.36 10.06 -5.47
CA SER A 68 -7.55 10.79 -6.73
C SER A 68 -6.40 10.57 -7.70
N ASP A 69 -6.66 10.79 -8.99
CA ASP A 69 -5.62 10.71 -10.02
C ASP A 69 -4.46 11.68 -9.73
N ASN A 70 -4.75 12.88 -9.25
CA ASN A 70 -3.71 13.85 -8.91
C ASN A 70 -2.81 13.35 -7.79
N GLU A 71 -3.37 12.80 -6.73
CA GLU A 71 -2.59 12.24 -5.61
C GLU A 71 -1.79 11.00 -6.04
N ILE A 72 -2.41 10.07 -6.76
CA ILE A 72 -1.75 8.87 -7.28
C ILE A 72 -0.57 9.26 -8.16
N ASN A 73 -0.76 10.18 -9.12
CA ASN A 73 0.30 10.65 -10.00
C ASN A 73 1.41 11.39 -9.28
N ARG A 74 1.09 12.17 -8.23
CA ARG A 74 2.08 12.82 -7.37
C ARG A 74 3.02 11.78 -6.75
N VAL A 75 2.45 10.73 -6.15
CA VAL A 75 3.24 9.68 -5.48
C VAL A 75 4.01 8.83 -6.49
N VAL A 76 3.42 8.52 -7.65
CA VAL A 76 4.12 7.83 -8.75
C VAL A 76 5.35 8.61 -9.20
N SER A 77 5.24 9.92 -9.34
CA SER A 77 6.37 10.79 -9.73
C SER A 77 7.48 10.76 -8.68
N LEU A 78 7.14 10.84 -7.40
CA LEU A 78 8.11 10.71 -6.30
C LEU A 78 8.81 9.35 -6.33
N GLY A 79 8.05 8.27 -6.52
CA GLY A 79 8.59 6.91 -6.59
C GLY A 79 9.57 6.71 -7.74
N LYS A 80 9.26 7.25 -8.93
CA LYS A 80 10.15 7.22 -10.10
C LYS A 80 11.42 8.01 -9.86
N GLU A 81 11.29 9.22 -9.32
CA GLU A 81 12.42 10.10 -9.04
C GLU A 81 13.40 9.47 -8.04
N GLN A 82 12.90 8.81 -7.00
CA GLN A 82 13.69 8.19 -5.95
C GLN A 82 14.09 6.73 -6.25
N GLY A 83 13.62 6.14 -7.34
CA GLY A 83 13.93 4.75 -7.72
C GLY A 83 13.28 3.70 -6.83
N CYS A 84 12.08 3.97 -6.30
CA CYS A 84 11.36 3.03 -5.46
C CYS A 84 10.92 1.79 -6.24
N ASN A 85 11.00 0.62 -5.61
CA ASN A 85 10.72 -0.68 -6.23
C ASN A 85 9.67 -1.52 -5.49
N LEU A 86 9.03 -0.94 -4.48
CA LEU A 86 8.00 -1.55 -3.66
C LEU A 86 7.05 -0.48 -3.14
N ILE A 87 5.78 -0.79 -3.01
CA ILE A 87 4.79 0.08 -2.38
C ILE A 87 4.27 -0.60 -1.11
N ILE A 88 4.26 0.12 -0.01
CA ILE A 88 3.62 -0.31 1.24
C ILE A 88 2.51 0.67 1.55
N GLY A 89 1.25 0.23 1.45
CA GLY A 89 0.07 1.00 1.84
C GLY A 89 -0.33 0.68 3.28
N LEU A 90 -0.13 1.62 4.19
CA LEU A 90 -0.44 1.49 5.60
C LEU A 90 -1.59 2.44 5.96
N GLY A 91 -2.80 1.92 6.15
CA GLY A 91 -3.95 2.78 6.44
C GLY A 91 -5.31 2.16 6.15
N GLY A 92 -6.28 3.00 5.87
CA GLY A 92 -7.64 2.64 5.52
C GLY A 92 -7.86 2.46 4.02
N GLY A 93 -9.13 2.31 3.62
CA GLY A 93 -9.52 1.95 2.25
C GLY A 93 -8.96 2.86 1.16
N LYS A 94 -9.02 4.18 1.32
CA LYS A 94 -8.52 5.14 0.33
C LYS A 94 -6.99 5.08 0.18
N THR A 95 -6.26 4.92 1.28
CA THR A 95 -4.80 4.72 1.26
C THR A 95 -4.45 3.43 0.53
N ILE A 96 -5.16 2.34 0.82
CA ILE A 96 -4.95 1.03 0.21
C ILE A 96 -5.25 1.06 -1.28
N ASP A 97 -6.36 1.64 -1.69
CA ASP A 97 -6.73 1.78 -3.10
C ASP A 97 -5.71 2.63 -3.87
N SER A 98 -5.22 3.71 -3.26
CA SER A 98 -4.13 4.51 -3.83
C SER A 98 -2.84 3.70 -3.96
N ALA A 99 -2.46 2.95 -2.93
CA ALA A 99 -1.24 2.12 -2.97
C ALA A 99 -1.29 1.08 -4.09
N LYS A 100 -2.44 0.43 -4.32
CA LYS A 100 -2.63 -0.51 -5.43
C LYS A 100 -2.48 0.18 -6.79
N ALA A 101 -3.10 1.34 -6.97
CA ALA A 101 -3.01 2.10 -8.22
C ALA A 101 -1.58 2.60 -8.49
N ILE A 102 -0.88 3.09 -7.47
CA ILE A 102 0.52 3.51 -7.56
C ILE A 102 1.41 2.33 -7.96
N ALA A 103 1.24 1.19 -7.31
CA ALA A 103 2.01 -0.01 -7.61
C ALA A 103 1.79 -0.50 -9.06
N ASP A 104 0.55 -0.45 -9.54
CA ASP A 104 0.22 -0.79 -10.93
C ASP A 104 0.93 0.12 -11.93
N LEU A 105 0.90 1.43 -11.70
CA LEU A 105 1.56 2.41 -12.56
C LEU A 105 3.09 2.30 -12.50
N LEU A 106 3.67 2.00 -11.35
CA LEU A 106 5.12 1.79 -11.18
C LEU A 106 5.57 0.38 -11.58
N LYS A 107 4.65 -0.53 -11.90
CA LYS A 107 4.95 -1.95 -12.17
C LYS A 107 5.75 -2.61 -11.03
N SER A 108 5.42 -2.23 -9.80
CA SER A 108 6.07 -2.69 -8.57
C SER A 108 5.11 -3.55 -7.74
N PRO A 109 5.63 -4.46 -6.92
CA PRO A 109 4.81 -5.18 -5.96
C PRO A 109 4.22 -4.23 -4.91
N VAL A 110 3.14 -4.67 -4.25
CA VAL A 110 2.48 -3.91 -3.20
C VAL A 110 2.27 -4.76 -1.95
N VAL A 111 2.56 -4.18 -0.82
CA VAL A 111 2.22 -4.70 0.52
C VAL A 111 1.09 -3.85 1.07
N ILE A 112 0.01 -4.49 1.49
CA ILE A 112 -1.15 -3.85 2.08
C ILE A 112 -1.18 -4.12 3.58
N ALA A 113 -1.14 -3.08 4.37
CA ALA A 113 -1.20 -3.13 5.84
C ALA A 113 -2.40 -2.31 6.34
N PRO A 114 -3.60 -2.90 6.40
CA PRO A 114 -4.80 -2.18 6.86
C PRO A 114 -4.70 -1.87 8.35
N THR A 115 -5.07 -0.65 8.71
CA THR A 115 -5.17 -0.19 10.11
C THR A 115 -6.58 -0.33 10.66
N ILE A 116 -7.57 -0.54 9.81
CA ILE A 116 -8.99 -0.75 10.14
C ILE A 116 -9.56 -1.91 9.32
N ALA A 117 -10.38 -2.73 9.96
CA ALA A 117 -11.08 -3.86 9.34
C ALA A 117 -12.49 -3.45 8.89
N SER A 118 -12.65 -2.29 8.24
CA SER A 118 -13.96 -1.72 7.87
C SER A 118 -14.25 -1.73 6.37
N THR A 119 -13.36 -2.31 5.55
CA THR A 119 -13.45 -2.27 4.09
C THR A 119 -12.93 -3.56 3.47
N ASP A 120 -13.43 -3.89 2.28
CA ASP A 120 -12.92 -4.98 1.44
C ASP A 120 -11.73 -4.55 0.54
N ALA A 121 -11.34 -3.27 0.56
CA ALA A 121 -10.21 -2.75 -0.21
C ALA A 121 -8.95 -3.61 -0.10
N PRO A 122 -8.62 -4.13 1.08
CA PRO A 122 -7.50 -5.03 1.21
C PRO A 122 -7.61 -6.31 0.34
N VAL A 123 -8.76 -6.93 0.13
CA VAL A 123 -8.97 -8.22 -0.55
C VAL A 123 -9.36 -8.09 -2.02
N SER A 124 -9.78 -6.90 -2.46
CA SER A 124 -10.34 -6.70 -3.79
C SER A 124 -9.24 -6.43 -4.84
N ALA A 125 -9.40 -7.04 -6.02
CA ALA A 125 -8.55 -6.77 -7.19
C ALA A 125 -9.01 -5.50 -7.93
N LEU A 126 -9.37 -4.47 -7.20
CA LEU A 126 -9.80 -3.19 -7.73
C LEU A 126 -9.40 -2.04 -6.81
N SER A 127 -9.38 -0.84 -7.35
CA SER A 127 -9.34 0.41 -6.59
C SER A 127 -10.52 1.29 -6.94
N VAL A 128 -11.06 1.97 -5.93
CA VAL A 128 -12.06 3.02 -6.12
C VAL A 128 -11.34 4.35 -6.23
N ILE A 129 -11.61 5.08 -7.31
CA ILE A 129 -11.00 6.39 -7.59
C ILE A 129 -12.04 7.48 -7.36
N TYR A 130 -11.60 8.53 -6.71
CA TYR A 130 -12.38 9.71 -6.35
C TYR A 130 -11.82 10.95 -7.02
N THR A 131 -12.64 11.99 -7.12
CA THR A 131 -12.15 13.34 -7.43
C THR A 131 -11.36 13.90 -6.23
N ASP A 132 -10.63 14.98 -6.45
CA ASP A 132 -9.90 15.66 -5.36
C ASP A 132 -10.86 16.18 -4.26
N GLU A 133 -12.14 16.41 -4.59
CA GLU A 133 -13.19 16.83 -3.67
C GLU A 133 -13.89 15.66 -2.94
N GLY A 134 -13.48 14.43 -3.26
CA GLY A 134 -14.00 13.22 -2.58
C GLY A 134 -15.26 12.61 -3.19
N ALA A 135 -15.66 13.02 -4.40
CA ALA A 135 -16.75 12.39 -5.13
C ALA A 135 -16.27 11.13 -5.85
N PHE A 136 -17.10 10.08 -5.87
CA PHE A 136 -16.81 8.88 -6.65
C PHE A 136 -16.61 9.22 -8.13
N GLU A 137 -15.58 8.67 -8.75
CA GLU A 137 -15.29 8.88 -10.16
C GLU A 137 -15.37 7.56 -10.95
N ARG A 138 -14.60 6.55 -10.60
CA ARG A 138 -14.56 5.26 -11.30
C ARG A 138 -13.93 4.14 -10.49
N TYR A 139 -14.03 2.92 -11.02
CA TYR A 139 -13.25 1.77 -10.58
C TYR A 139 -12.06 1.52 -11.52
N ILE A 140 -10.92 1.11 -10.96
CA ILE A 140 -9.83 0.49 -11.69
C ILE A 140 -9.84 -0.99 -11.37
N PHE A 141 -9.97 -1.86 -12.38
CA PHE A 141 -9.90 -3.31 -12.22
C PHE A 141 -8.52 -3.82 -12.63
N TYR A 142 -7.92 -4.66 -11.81
CA TYR A 142 -6.62 -5.25 -12.08
C TYR A 142 -6.78 -6.66 -12.63
N SER A 143 -6.30 -6.90 -13.86
CA SER A 143 -6.45 -8.17 -14.59
C SER A 143 -5.52 -9.28 -14.10
N LYS A 144 -4.48 -8.92 -13.36
CA LYS A 144 -3.57 -9.87 -12.69
C LYS A 144 -3.53 -9.50 -11.21
N THR A 145 -3.65 -10.51 -10.36
CA THR A 145 -3.20 -10.38 -8.99
C THR A 145 -1.70 -10.10 -9.06
N GLN A 146 -1.32 -8.83 -9.02
CA GLN A 146 0.07 -8.45 -8.86
C GLN A 146 0.57 -9.14 -7.59
N ASN A 147 1.86 -9.23 -7.37
CA ASN A 147 2.48 -9.81 -6.16
C ASN A 147 2.04 -9.04 -4.91
N TRP A 148 0.75 -9.18 -4.56
CA TRP A 148 0.16 -8.54 -3.41
C TRP A 148 0.42 -9.40 -2.19
N SER A 149 1.07 -8.83 -1.22
CA SER A 149 1.23 -9.44 0.09
C SER A 149 0.43 -8.64 1.11
N TRP A 150 -0.21 -9.34 2.02
CA TRP A 150 -1.13 -8.77 2.99
C TRP A 150 -0.61 -8.91 4.39
N TRP A 151 -0.86 -7.88 5.17
CA TRP A 151 -0.53 -7.86 6.58
C TRP A 151 -1.72 -7.31 7.34
N ILE A 152 -2.32 -8.10 8.20
CA ILE A 152 -3.24 -7.58 9.20
C ILE A 152 -2.49 -7.55 10.50
N ALA A 153 -2.12 -6.34 10.92
CA ALA A 153 -1.65 -6.10 12.28
C ALA A 153 -2.87 -5.98 13.21
N ARG A 154 -2.85 -6.66 14.31
CA ARG A 154 -3.68 -6.34 15.48
C ARG A 154 -2.82 -5.66 16.51
#